data_d2276cf8fa8501f266e0217dbecbc417
#
_entry.id   d2276cf8fa8501f266e0217dbecbc417
#
_cell.length_a   1.000
_cell.length_b   1.000
_cell.length_c   1.000
_cell.angle_alpha   90.00
_cell.angle_beta   90.00
_cell.angle_gamma   90.00
#
_symmetry.space_group_name_H-M   'P 1'
#
loop_
_entity.id
_entity.type
_entity.pdbx_description
1 polymer ?
#
loop_
_entity_poly.entity_id
_entity_poly.type
_entity_poly.pdbx_seq_one_letter_code
_entity_poly.pdbx_strand_id
1 'polypeptide(L)'
;RPRVYFEEWDEPNITAVRWVSEMIEMAGGEHIFADRAAMPLARDRILADPLEVVRRDPEVIIGSWCGKHFRPERIAARAGWADVAAVRSGRMHEIKSAIILTPGPVAITEGLPQLLDIFDL
;
A
#
# COMPACT_ATOMS: atom_id res chain seq x y z
N ARG A 1 -14.65 -0.94 -6.90
CA ARG A 1 -13.20 -0.72 -6.83
C ARG A 1 -12.82 -0.39 -5.38
N PRO A 2 -12.08 -1.27 -4.68
CA PRO A 2 -11.64 -0.95 -3.33
C PRO A 2 -10.63 0.20 -3.32
N ARG A 3 -10.75 1.06 -2.33
CA ARG A 3 -9.77 2.11 -2.07
C ARG A 3 -8.59 1.48 -1.34
N VAL A 4 -7.38 1.66 -1.89
CA VAL A 4 -6.17 0.95 -1.45
C VAL A 4 -5.11 1.93 -0.98
N TYR A 5 -4.55 1.67 0.19
CA TYR A 5 -3.32 2.32 0.64
C TYR A 5 -2.19 1.30 0.56
N PHE A 6 -1.11 1.67 -0.12
CA PHE A 6 0.09 0.85 -0.23
C PHE A 6 1.25 1.56 0.46
N GLU A 7 1.97 0.84 1.31
CA GLU A 7 3.05 1.42 2.10
C GLU A 7 4.36 0.69 1.84
N GLU A 8 5.37 1.43 1.34
CA GLU A 8 6.71 0.90 1.08
C GLU A 8 7.59 0.91 2.31
N TRP A 9 7.29 1.79 3.26
CA TRP A 9 8.06 1.96 4.48
C TRP A 9 7.17 2.56 5.57
N ASP A 10 7.44 2.22 6.84
CA ASP A 10 6.55 2.57 7.94
C ASP A 10 6.95 3.84 8.72
N GLU A 11 8.23 4.16 8.77
CA GLU A 11 8.72 5.35 9.51
C GLU A 11 9.87 6.00 8.75
N PRO A 12 9.62 7.07 7.98
CA PRO A 12 8.31 7.70 7.72
C PRO A 12 7.44 6.86 6.77
N ASN A 13 6.14 7.13 6.77
CA ASN A 13 5.23 6.47 5.85
C ASN A 13 5.56 6.88 4.41
N ILE A 14 5.93 5.92 3.58
CA ILE A 14 6.22 6.15 2.16
C ILE A 14 5.21 5.37 1.35
N THR A 15 4.45 6.08 0.50
CA THR A 15 3.45 5.45 -0.36
C THR A 15 4.05 4.94 -1.66
N ALA A 16 3.24 4.24 -2.45
CA ALA A 16 3.67 3.46 -3.61
C ALA A 16 4.34 4.28 -4.70
N VAL A 17 5.38 3.70 -5.29
CA VAL A 17 5.98 4.18 -6.54
C VAL A 17 5.02 3.95 -7.71
N ARG A 18 5.27 4.68 -8.83
CA ARG A 18 4.34 4.73 -9.97
C ARG A 18 3.91 3.35 -10.49
N TRP A 19 4.85 2.43 -10.76
CA TRP A 19 4.46 1.14 -11.35
C TRP A 19 3.59 0.32 -10.42
N VAL A 20 3.77 0.42 -9.10
CA VAL A 20 2.92 -0.25 -8.12
C VAL A 20 1.52 0.37 -8.13
N SER A 21 1.44 1.69 -8.17
CA SER A 21 0.16 2.39 -8.27
C SER A 21 -0.60 1.96 -9.53
N GLU A 22 0.10 1.88 -10.66
CA GLU A 22 -0.50 1.43 -11.93
C GLU A 22 -0.96 -0.02 -11.84
N MET A 23 -0.18 -0.90 -11.18
CA MET A 23 -0.57 -2.30 -10.99
C MET A 23 -1.82 -2.43 -10.12
N ILE A 24 -1.94 -1.62 -9.08
CA ILE A 24 -3.13 -1.58 -8.24
C ILE A 24 -4.36 -1.25 -9.10
N GLU A 25 -4.24 -0.25 -9.97
CA GLU A 25 -5.31 0.14 -10.88
C GLU A 25 -5.64 -0.99 -11.86
N MET A 26 -4.62 -1.63 -12.44
CA MET A 26 -4.80 -2.77 -13.35
C MET A 26 -5.51 -3.94 -12.67
N ALA A 27 -5.27 -4.14 -11.39
CA ALA A 27 -5.89 -5.22 -10.62
C ALA A 27 -7.31 -4.87 -10.15
N GLY A 28 -7.79 -3.67 -10.42
CA GLY A 28 -9.15 -3.25 -10.08
C GLY A 28 -9.28 -2.44 -8.79
N GLY A 29 -8.17 -2.05 -8.17
CA GLY A 29 -8.17 -1.19 -7.00
C GLY A 29 -8.06 0.28 -7.37
N GLU A 30 -8.30 1.15 -6.41
CA GLU A 30 -8.06 2.58 -6.54
C GLU A 30 -6.99 2.98 -5.52
N HIS A 31 -5.80 3.32 -6.01
CA HIS A 31 -4.72 3.75 -5.12
C HIS A 31 -5.01 5.18 -4.64
N ILE A 32 -5.20 5.34 -3.32
CA ILE A 32 -5.65 6.62 -2.75
C ILE A 32 -4.60 7.73 -2.84
N PHE A 33 -3.33 7.39 -3.11
CA PHE A 33 -2.25 8.37 -3.30
C PHE A 33 -1.65 8.29 -4.71
N ALA A 34 -2.49 8.03 -5.72
CA ALA A 34 -2.02 7.98 -7.11
C ALA A 34 -1.33 9.28 -7.52
N ASP A 35 -1.75 10.41 -6.97
CA ASP A 35 -1.13 11.71 -7.19
C ASP A 35 0.33 11.76 -6.70
N ARG A 36 0.62 11.10 -5.56
CA ARG A 36 1.98 11.04 -5.00
C ARG A 36 2.85 10.04 -5.75
N ALA A 37 2.25 8.99 -6.27
CA ALA A 37 2.98 7.93 -6.99
C ALA A 37 3.64 8.44 -8.27
N ALA A 38 3.21 9.57 -8.82
CA ALA A 38 3.83 10.20 -9.98
C ALA A 38 5.23 10.75 -9.67
N MET A 39 5.57 10.95 -8.39
CA MET A 39 6.86 11.48 -7.96
C MET A 39 7.91 10.37 -7.96
N PRO A 40 9.05 10.55 -8.66
CA PRO A 40 10.04 9.46 -8.81
C PRO A 40 10.86 9.17 -7.55
N LEU A 41 11.07 10.15 -6.69
CA LEU A 41 11.92 9.98 -5.52
C LEU A 41 11.08 9.59 -4.29
N ALA A 42 11.61 8.65 -3.50
CA ALA A 42 10.95 8.21 -2.28
C ALA A 42 10.63 9.36 -1.34
N ARG A 43 11.54 10.32 -1.21
CA ARG A 43 11.33 11.48 -0.32
C ARG A 43 10.08 12.30 -0.70
N ASP A 44 9.72 12.31 -1.99
CA ASP A 44 8.56 13.06 -2.48
C ASP A 44 7.26 12.28 -2.27
N ARG A 45 7.35 11.00 -1.92
CA ARG A 45 6.21 10.14 -1.60
C ARG A 45 6.04 9.91 -0.10
N ILE A 46 6.83 10.61 0.72
CA ILE A 46 6.69 10.58 2.17
C ILE A 46 5.42 11.34 2.55
N LEU A 47 4.60 10.71 3.36
CA LEU A 47 3.39 11.34 3.87
C LEU A 47 3.75 12.17 5.10
N ALA A 48 3.69 13.49 4.97
CA ALA A 48 4.04 14.41 6.06
C ALA A 48 3.10 14.25 7.25
N ASP A 49 1.83 13.91 6.98
CA ASP A 49 0.83 13.70 8.02
C ASP A 49 0.22 12.31 7.85
N PRO A 50 0.55 11.34 8.72
CA PRO A 50 -0.02 10.00 8.64
C PRO A 50 -1.55 9.97 8.73
N LEU A 51 -2.17 10.99 9.33
CA LEU A 51 -3.62 11.08 9.41
C LEU A 51 -4.28 11.36 8.07
N GLU A 52 -3.51 11.73 7.05
CA GLU A 52 -4.01 11.84 5.69
C GLU A 52 -4.58 10.49 5.20
N VAL A 53 -3.94 9.39 5.59
CA VAL A 53 -4.43 8.04 5.28
C VAL A 53 -5.78 7.82 5.95
N VAL A 54 -5.91 8.23 7.20
CA VAL A 54 -7.16 8.09 7.95
C VAL A 54 -8.29 8.88 7.28
N ARG A 55 -8.01 10.10 6.85
CA ARG A 55 -9.00 10.94 6.18
C ARG A 55 -9.45 10.35 4.85
N ARG A 56 -8.55 9.70 4.13
CA ARG A 56 -8.87 9.05 2.84
C ARG A 56 -9.51 7.68 3.02
N ASP A 57 -9.46 7.12 4.21
CA ASP A 57 -10.16 5.91 4.66
C ASP A 57 -10.08 4.74 3.70
N PRO A 58 -8.89 4.13 3.51
CA PRO A 58 -8.77 2.98 2.61
C PRO A 58 -9.52 1.75 3.13
N GLU A 59 -9.99 0.94 2.19
CA GLU A 59 -10.67 -0.32 2.48
C GLU A 59 -9.69 -1.48 2.59
N VAL A 60 -8.51 -1.32 1.97
CA VAL A 60 -7.44 -2.32 1.96
C VAL A 60 -6.12 -1.62 2.21
N ILE A 61 -5.29 -2.20 3.06
CA ILE A 61 -3.91 -1.74 3.27
C ILE A 61 -2.97 -2.86 2.85
N ILE A 62 -1.98 -2.51 2.02
CA ILE A 62 -0.95 -3.43 1.59
C ILE A 62 0.39 -2.88 2.06
N GLY A 63 1.13 -3.67 2.84
CA GLY A 63 2.46 -3.31 3.28
C GLY A 63 3.52 -4.10 2.50
N SER A 64 4.57 -3.41 2.09
CA SER A 64 5.69 -4.01 1.39
C SER A 64 6.98 -3.38 1.93
N TRP A 65 7.21 -3.56 3.23
CA TRP A 65 8.33 -2.94 3.92
C TRP A 65 9.65 -3.56 3.51
N CYS A 66 10.54 -2.73 2.97
CA CYS A 66 11.85 -3.19 2.54
C CYS A 66 12.66 -3.72 3.72
N GLY A 67 13.15 -4.97 3.59
CA GLY A 67 14.05 -5.55 4.58
C GLY A 67 13.42 -5.99 5.88
N LYS A 68 12.09 -5.93 6.02
CA LYS A 68 11.41 -6.41 7.23
C LYS A 68 10.01 -6.88 6.94
N HIS A 69 9.49 -7.75 7.81
CA HIS A 69 8.14 -8.26 7.68
C HIS A 69 7.10 -7.19 8.01
N PHE A 70 6.03 -7.17 7.23
CA PHE A 70 4.87 -6.36 7.50
C PHE A 70 4.15 -6.88 8.74
N ARG A 71 3.82 -5.97 9.66
CA ARG A 71 3.12 -6.31 10.91
C ARG A 71 1.82 -5.52 10.99
N PRO A 72 0.67 -6.16 10.67
CA PRO A 72 -0.63 -5.46 10.71
C PRO A 72 -0.93 -4.85 12.07
N GLU A 73 -0.52 -5.50 13.17
CA GLU A 73 -0.75 -5.00 14.52
C GLU A 73 -0.09 -3.64 14.76
N ARG A 74 1.02 -3.35 14.06
CA ARG A 74 1.68 -2.05 14.18
C ARG A 74 0.89 -0.96 13.46
N ILE A 75 0.23 -1.32 12.36
CA ILE A 75 -0.67 -0.41 11.65
C ILE A 75 -1.86 -0.07 12.54
N ALA A 76 -2.50 -1.09 13.10
CA ALA A 76 -3.68 -0.92 13.94
C ALA A 76 -3.39 -0.10 15.20
N ALA A 77 -2.16 -0.15 15.69
CA ALA A 77 -1.74 0.57 16.90
C ALA A 77 -1.41 2.06 16.65
N ARG A 78 -1.34 2.49 15.40
CA ARG A 78 -1.04 3.89 15.09
C ARG A 78 -2.15 4.80 15.59
N ALA A 79 -1.76 5.97 16.13
CA ALA A 79 -2.73 6.94 16.65
C ALA A 79 -3.72 7.36 15.56
N GLY A 80 -5.02 7.17 15.83
CA GLY A 80 -6.10 7.56 14.93
C GLY A 80 -6.44 6.55 13.83
N TRP A 81 -5.70 5.44 13.72
CA TRP A 81 -5.90 4.47 12.62
C TRP A 81 -6.93 3.39 12.92
N ALA A 82 -7.35 3.25 14.19
CA ALA A 82 -8.26 2.17 14.59
C ALA A 82 -9.60 2.19 13.85
N ASP A 83 -10.04 3.36 13.40
CA ASP A 83 -11.34 3.52 12.72
C ASP A 83 -11.24 3.43 11.19
N VAL A 84 -10.04 3.26 10.63
CA VAL A 84 -9.87 3.06 9.19
C VAL A 84 -10.57 1.76 8.79
N ALA A 85 -11.30 1.79 7.69
CA ALA A 85 -12.09 0.63 7.24
C ALA A 85 -11.25 -0.65 7.11
N ALA A 86 -10.04 -0.54 6.53
CA ALA A 86 -9.13 -1.66 6.39
C ALA A 86 -8.71 -2.26 7.73
N VAL A 87 -8.49 -1.41 8.73
CA VAL A 87 -8.10 -1.85 10.08
C VAL A 87 -9.28 -2.55 10.76
N ARG A 88 -10.48 -1.95 10.69
CA ARG A 88 -11.67 -2.55 11.32
C ARG A 88 -12.03 -3.90 10.73
N SER A 89 -11.86 -4.06 9.42
CA SER A 89 -12.20 -5.32 8.73
C SER A 89 -11.05 -6.32 8.72
N GLY A 90 -9.84 -5.91 9.11
CA GLY A 90 -8.65 -6.76 9.07
C GLY A 90 -8.09 -6.96 7.67
N ARG A 91 -8.42 -6.10 6.71
CA ARG A 91 -7.95 -6.22 5.33
C ARG A 91 -6.59 -5.53 5.17
N MET A 92 -5.60 -6.08 5.86
CA MET A 92 -4.22 -5.63 5.83
C MET A 92 -3.36 -6.81 5.36
N HIS A 93 -2.66 -6.63 4.24
CA HIS A 93 -1.95 -7.71 3.57
C HIS A 93 -0.50 -7.33 3.30
N GLU A 94 0.36 -8.33 3.17
CA GLU A 94 1.76 -8.14 2.78
C GLU A 94 1.98 -8.65 1.37
N ILE A 95 2.71 -7.86 0.56
CA ILE A 95 3.36 -8.36 -0.64
C ILE A 95 4.84 -8.07 -0.47
N LYS A 96 5.69 -9.10 -0.61
CA LYS A 96 7.13 -8.95 -0.38
C LYS A 96 7.73 -7.90 -1.31
N SER A 97 8.61 -7.05 -0.76
CA SER A 97 9.27 -6.00 -1.54
C SER A 97 10.10 -6.57 -2.69
N ALA A 98 10.71 -7.74 -2.50
CA ALA A 98 11.45 -8.41 -3.56
C ALA A 98 10.57 -8.78 -4.76
N ILE A 99 9.26 -8.91 -4.55
CA ILE A 99 8.31 -9.25 -5.62
C ILE A 99 7.81 -7.99 -6.32
N ILE A 100 7.31 -7.02 -5.57
CA ILE A 100 6.56 -5.91 -6.16
C ILE A 100 7.36 -4.61 -6.29
N LEU A 101 8.38 -4.42 -5.47
CA LEU A 101 9.19 -3.19 -5.49
C LEU A 101 10.47 -3.32 -6.30
N THR A 102 10.74 -4.50 -6.86
CA THR A 102 11.90 -4.74 -7.72
C THR A 102 11.49 -4.51 -9.17
N PRO A 103 12.15 -3.62 -9.92
CA PRO A 103 11.85 -3.43 -11.34
C PRO A 103 12.09 -4.72 -12.11
N GLY A 104 11.19 -5.05 -13.03
CA GLY A 104 11.35 -6.21 -13.88
C GLY A 104 10.11 -7.10 -13.94
N PRO A 105 10.18 -8.25 -14.67
CA PRO A 105 9.00 -9.07 -14.92
C PRO A 105 8.39 -9.72 -13.68
N VAL A 106 9.17 -9.94 -12.61
CA VAL A 106 8.64 -10.60 -11.40
C VAL A 106 7.51 -9.79 -10.76
N ALA A 107 7.57 -8.45 -10.85
CA ALA A 107 6.50 -7.61 -10.33
C ALA A 107 5.17 -7.92 -11.03
N ILE A 108 5.20 -8.18 -12.33
CA ILE A 108 4.00 -8.52 -13.10
C ILE A 108 3.62 -9.99 -12.89
N THR A 109 4.58 -10.91 -12.97
CA THR A 109 4.27 -12.35 -12.95
C THR A 109 3.86 -12.86 -11.58
N GLU A 110 4.33 -12.23 -10.50
CA GLU A 110 4.02 -12.66 -9.14
C GLU A 110 3.29 -11.58 -8.32
N GLY A 111 3.59 -10.31 -8.55
CA GLY A 111 2.96 -9.21 -7.82
C GLY A 111 1.51 -8.99 -8.24
N LEU A 112 1.25 -8.94 -9.53
CA LEU A 112 -0.10 -8.71 -10.03
C LEU A 112 -1.10 -9.80 -9.60
N PRO A 113 -0.76 -11.11 -9.68
CA PRO A 113 -1.67 -12.13 -9.16
C PRO A 113 -1.98 -11.97 -7.68
N GLN A 114 -1.02 -11.56 -6.86
CA GLN A 114 -1.27 -11.32 -5.44
C GLN A 114 -2.24 -10.15 -5.22
N LEU A 115 -2.11 -9.09 -6.00
CA LEU A 115 -3.06 -7.96 -5.94
C LEU A 115 -4.46 -8.42 -6.34
N LEU A 116 -4.57 -9.21 -7.39
CA LEU A 116 -5.85 -9.75 -7.85
C LEU A 116 -6.52 -10.59 -6.75
N ASP A 117 -5.75 -11.44 -6.08
CA ASP A 117 -6.26 -12.25 -4.98
C ASP A 117 -6.75 -11.38 -3.83
N ILE A 118 -6.00 -10.34 -3.46
CA ILE A 118 -6.36 -9.44 -2.38
C ILE A 118 -7.67 -8.70 -2.70
N PHE A 119 -7.85 -8.27 -3.95
CA PHE A 119 -9.01 -7.48 -4.33
C PHE A 119 -10.25 -8.30 -4.68
N ASP A 120 -10.08 -9.61 -4.83
CA ASP A 120 -11.18 -10.51 -5.20
C ASP A 120 -12.06 -10.87 -3.99
N LEU A 121 -11.91 -10.15 -2.93
CA LEU A 121 -12.75 -10.33 -1.74
C LEU A 121 -13.93 -9.35 -1.76
#